data_035f113f558a5ae5f0049869c3a2de3f
#
_entry.id   035f113f558a5ae5f0049869c3a2de3f
#
_cell.length_a   1.000
_cell.length_b   1.000
_cell.length_c   1.000
_cell.angle_alpha   90.00
_cell.angle_beta   90.00
_cell.angle_gamma   90.00
#
_symmetry.space_group_name_H-M   'P 1'
#
loop_
_entity.id
_entity.type
_entity.pdbx_description
1 polymer ?
#
loop_
_entity_poly.entity_id
_entity_poly.type
_entity_poly.pdbx_seq_one_letter_code
_entity_poly.pdbx_strand_id
1 'polypeptide(L)'
;MNKAITDGLVLMPPPFSAGLNLWSREDGVPGSGSYQGQPNAALVTNDQDFAGCLELQKTEATQKLRSFAQTPIQPGLYLRVTARVKAVSGNLPSVRIAAWAGDVSGANVAGLPQTGPAVALTSYGQVVTVSAIISPASRTGVDLPWSLQSIYAHVGLDLTGANGGVVRIDDIVVEDVTNIFIRKLMDWVDVRDFGALG
;
A
#
# COMPACT_ATOMS: atom_id res chain seq x y z
N MET A 1 0.98 28.04 11.95
CA MET A 1 0.33 26.78 11.48
C MET A 1 1.39 26.02 10.70
N ASN A 2 1.93 24.92 11.24
CA ASN A 2 2.88 24.11 10.49
C ASN A 2 2.11 23.38 9.39
N LYS A 3 2.40 23.71 8.14
CA LYS A 3 1.90 22.92 7.02
C LYS A 3 2.49 21.52 7.09
N ALA A 4 1.67 20.50 6.80
CA ALA A 4 2.19 19.15 6.68
C ALA A 4 3.20 19.09 5.51
N ILE A 5 4.25 18.27 5.65
CA ILE A 5 5.26 18.07 4.60
C ILE A 5 4.60 17.66 3.27
N THR A 6 3.47 16.99 3.35
CA THR A 6 2.70 16.47 2.22
C THR A 6 1.63 17.43 1.68
N ASP A 7 1.58 18.68 2.18
CA ASP A 7 0.61 19.67 1.70
C ASP A 7 0.83 19.92 0.19
N GLY A 8 -0.22 19.68 -0.60
CA GLY A 8 -0.17 19.76 -2.07
C GLY A 8 0.35 18.52 -2.80
N LEU A 9 0.74 17.44 -2.08
CA LEU A 9 1.11 16.19 -2.70
C LEU A 9 -0.09 15.26 -2.87
N VAL A 10 -0.16 14.56 -3.99
CA VAL A 10 -1.14 13.49 -4.21
C VAL A 10 -0.52 12.18 -3.72
N LEU A 11 -0.90 11.74 -2.53
CA LEU A 11 -0.39 10.51 -1.91
C LEU A 11 -1.20 9.27 -2.31
N MET A 12 -2.51 9.45 -2.49
CA MET A 12 -3.43 8.34 -2.72
C MET A 12 -3.28 7.77 -4.12
N PRO A 13 -3.18 6.44 -4.26
CA PRO A 13 -3.37 5.79 -5.55
C PRO A 13 -4.82 5.99 -6.02
N PRO A 14 -5.10 5.83 -7.32
CA PRO A 14 -6.47 5.91 -7.84
C PRO A 14 -7.32 4.79 -7.21
N PRO A 15 -8.64 5.02 -6.96
CA PRO A 15 -9.53 3.95 -6.53
C PRO A 15 -9.68 2.91 -7.64
N PHE A 16 -9.99 1.66 -7.28
CA PHE A 16 -10.19 0.60 -8.28
C PHE A 16 -11.33 0.93 -9.24
N SER A 17 -12.36 1.64 -8.78
CA SER A 17 -13.48 2.10 -9.61
C SER A 17 -13.09 3.05 -10.74
N ALA A 18 -11.92 3.69 -10.66
CA ALA A 18 -11.39 4.53 -11.74
C ALA A 18 -10.89 3.73 -12.94
N GLY A 19 -10.65 2.43 -12.76
CA GLY A 19 -10.30 1.49 -13.82
C GLY A 19 -9.07 0.63 -13.53
N LEU A 20 -9.11 -0.62 -13.97
CA LEU A 20 -8.02 -1.58 -13.77
C LEU A 20 -6.82 -1.34 -14.68
N ASN A 21 -6.94 -0.45 -15.67
CA ASN A 21 -5.82 0.05 -16.47
C ASN A 21 -4.84 0.92 -15.65
N LEU A 22 -5.25 1.41 -14.49
CA LEU A 22 -4.43 2.19 -13.56
C LEU A 22 -3.66 1.30 -12.56
N TRP A 23 -3.84 -0.02 -12.65
CA TRP A 23 -3.25 -0.99 -11.75
C TRP A 23 -2.43 -2.03 -12.52
N SER A 24 -1.17 -2.15 -12.14
CA SER A 24 -0.21 -3.08 -12.70
C SER A 24 -0.27 -4.43 -12.00
N ARG A 25 -0.09 -5.51 -12.77
CA ARG A 25 0.17 -6.87 -12.30
C ARG A 25 1.67 -7.16 -12.08
N GLU A 26 2.50 -6.16 -12.25
CA GLU A 26 3.95 -6.20 -12.08
C GLU A 26 4.40 -5.09 -11.09
N ASP A 27 5.47 -4.38 -11.39
CA ASP A 27 6.05 -3.40 -10.46
C ASP A 27 5.48 -1.97 -10.62
N GLY A 28 4.61 -1.72 -11.60
CA GLY A 28 3.98 -0.42 -11.83
C GLY A 28 4.81 0.54 -12.69
N VAL A 29 5.98 0.13 -13.11
CA VAL A 29 6.86 0.94 -13.97
C VAL A 29 6.32 1.03 -15.40
N PRO A 30 6.72 2.03 -16.20
CA PRO A 30 6.35 2.12 -17.61
C PRO A 30 6.65 0.82 -18.36
N GLY A 31 5.67 0.32 -19.11
CA GLY A 31 5.75 -0.96 -19.84
C GLY A 31 5.24 -2.17 -19.06
N SER A 32 4.97 -2.05 -17.75
CA SER A 32 4.32 -3.12 -16.98
C SER A 32 2.91 -3.41 -17.50
N GLY A 33 2.52 -4.68 -17.46
CA GLY A 33 1.16 -5.10 -17.81
C GLY A 33 0.12 -4.64 -16.78
N SER A 34 -1.06 -4.20 -17.23
CA SER A 34 -2.17 -3.83 -16.35
C SER A 34 -3.12 -5.00 -16.08
N TYR A 35 -4.01 -4.80 -15.10
CA TYR A 35 -5.12 -5.72 -14.82
C TYR A 35 -6.33 -5.51 -15.75
N GLN A 36 -6.31 -4.52 -16.63
CA GLN A 36 -7.40 -4.27 -17.57
C GLN A 36 -7.60 -5.47 -18.50
N GLY A 37 -8.80 -6.03 -18.49
CA GLY A 37 -9.18 -7.16 -19.34
C GLY A 37 -8.55 -8.52 -18.93
N GLN A 38 -7.90 -8.60 -17.77
CA GLN A 38 -7.34 -9.85 -17.27
C GLN A 38 -8.45 -10.75 -16.72
N PRO A 39 -8.46 -12.06 -17.06
CA PRO A 39 -9.53 -12.98 -16.64
C PRO A 39 -9.52 -13.26 -15.13
N ASN A 40 -8.41 -12.98 -14.45
CA ASN A 40 -8.25 -13.19 -13.02
C ASN A 40 -8.53 -11.94 -12.17
N ALA A 41 -9.04 -10.84 -12.77
CA ALA A 41 -9.33 -9.60 -12.07
C ALA A 41 -10.66 -9.02 -12.53
N ALA A 42 -11.51 -8.61 -11.58
CA ALA A 42 -12.81 -7.99 -11.84
C ALA A 42 -13.12 -6.90 -10.81
N LEU A 43 -13.85 -5.88 -11.24
CA LEU A 43 -14.45 -4.91 -10.32
C LEU A 43 -15.77 -5.45 -9.78
N VAL A 44 -15.90 -5.43 -8.46
CA VAL A 44 -17.14 -5.75 -7.75
C VAL A 44 -17.72 -4.44 -7.23
N THR A 45 -18.90 -4.06 -7.71
CA THR A 45 -19.50 -2.76 -7.43
C THR A 45 -20.33 -2.74 -6.15
N ASN A 46 -20.70 -3.90 -5.63
CA ASN A 46 -21.54 -4.02 -4.44
C ASN A 46 -21.09 -5.22 -3.62
N ASP A 47 -20.18 -4.99 -2.69
CA ASP A 47 -19.74 -5.99 -1.71
C ASP A 47 -20.33 -5.66 -0.34
N GLN A 48 -20.55 -6.65 0.49
CA GLN A 48 -21.17 -6.48 1.81
C GLN A 48 -20.30 -5.64 2.77
N ASP A 49 -18.96 -5.78 2.69
CA ASP A 49 -17.99 -5.14 3.59
C ASP A 49 -17.25 -3.97 2.95
N PHE A 50 -17.20 -3.95 1.59
CA PHE A 50 -16.55 -2.94 0.78
C PHE A 50 -17.59 -2.39 -0.20
N ALA A 51 -17.73 -1.10 -0.34
CA ALA A 51 -18.70 -0.51 -1.27
C ALA A 51 -18.43 -0.96 -2.72
N GLY A 52 -17.22 -0.72 -3.19
CA GLY A 52 -16.67 -1.25 -4.42
C GLY A 52 -15.29 -1.82 -4.13
N CYS A 53 -14.87 -2.85 -4.84
CA CYS A 53 -13.58 -3.49 -4.58
C CYS A 53 -13.04 -4.20 -5.82
N LEU A 54 -11.75 -4.53 -5.77
CA LEU A 54 -11.12 -5.43 -6.72
C LEU A 54 -11.30 -6.88 -6.25
N GLU A 55 -11.89 -7.73 -7.08
CA GLU A 55 -11.79 -9.19 -6.92
C GLU A 55 -10.60 -9.68 -7.75
N LEU A 56 -9.69 -10.41 -7.11
CA LEU A 56 -8.46 -10.91 -7.72
C LEU A 56 -8.26 -12.38 -7.39
N GLN A 57 -8.13 -13.20 -8.46
CA GLN A 57 -7.69 -14.58 -8.32
C GLN A 57 -6.18 -14.67 -8.38
N LYS A 58 -5.59 -15.31 -7.39
CA LYS A 58 -4.16 -15.56 -7.34
C LYS A 58 -3.79 -16.69 -8.31
N THR A 59 -3.02 -16.38 -9.34
CA THR A 59 -2.59 -17.32 -10.39
C THR A 59 -1.07 -17.52 -10.45
N GLU A 60 -0.30 -16.64 -9.80
CA GLU A 60 1.16 -16.65 -9.83
C GLU A 60 1.72 -16.94 -8.44
N ALA A 61 2.98 -17.39 -8.33
CA ALA A 61 3.66 -17.64 -7.05
C ALA A 61 3.61 -16.41 -6.13
N THR A 62 3.88 -15.23 -6.68
CA THR A 62 3.60 -13.93 -6.06
C THR A 62 2.70 -13.14 -7.01
N GLN A 63 1.44 -12.98 -6.64
CA GLN A 63 0.52 -12.13 -7.39
C GLN A 63 0.74 -10.70 -6.96
N LYS A 64 1.30 -9.89 -7.84
CA LYS A 64 1.57 -8.48 -7.58
C LYS A 64 0.37 -7.61 -7.95
N LEU A 65 0.14 -6.56 -7.19
CA LEU A 65 -0.79 -5.48 -7.51
C LEU A 65 -0.09 -4.17 -7.15
N ARG A 66 0.15 -3.30 -8.13
CA ARG A 66 0.81 -1.99 -7.94
C ARG A 66 0.04 -0.91 -8.66
N SER A 67 -0.05 0.26 -8.04
CA SER A 67 -0.54 1.46 -8.74
C SER A 67 0.49 1.95 -9.76
N PHE A 68 0.03 2.34 -10.95
CA PHE A 68 0.88 3.08 -11.88
C PHE A 68 1.13 4.52 -11.42
N ALA A 69 0.26 5.06 -10.55
CA ALA A 69 0.49 6.38 -9.97
C ALA A 69 1.70 6.34 -9.04
N GLN A 70 2.50 7.38 -9.10
CA GLN A 70 3.68 7.56 -8.28
C GLN A 70 3.29 8.27 -6.98
N THR A 71 3.41 7.56 -5.85
CA THR A 71 3.28 8.16 -4.53
C THR A 71 4.61 8.83 -4.17
N PRO A 72 4.66 10.15 -3.95
CA PRO A 72 5.92 10.84 -3.66
C PRO A 72 6.50 10.42 -2.31
N ILE A 73 7.81 10.21 -2.28
CA ILE A 73 8.59 9.91 -1.09
C ILE A 73 9.58 11.06 -0.89
N GLN A 74 9.52 11.72 0.27
CA GLN A 74 10.37 12.86 0.58
C GLN A 74 11.17 12.61 1.87
N PRO A 75 12.35 13.24 2.02
CA PRO A 75 13.13 13.16 3.25
C PRO A 75 12.30 13.56 4.48
N GLY A 76 12.34 12.73 5.52
CA GLY A 76 11.59 12.96 6.77
C GLY A 76 10.12 12.55 6.72
N LEU A 77 9.62 12.05 5.58
CA LEU A 77 8.24 11.58 5.42
C LEU A 77 8.08 10.14 5.91
N TYR A 78 7.00 9.88 6.63
CA TYR A 78 6.56 8.53 7.03
C TYR A 78 5.16 8.31 6.47
N LEU A 79 5.03 7.37 5.55
CA LEU A 79 3.75 7.01 4.94
C LEU A 79 3.29 5.65 5.43
N ARG A 80 2.06 5.58 5.91
CA ARG A 80 1.37 4.31 6.15
C ARG A 80 0.58 3.94 4.91
N VAL A 81 0.87 2.79 4.34
CA VAL A 81 0.06 2.18 3.30
C VAL A 81 -0.79 1.10 3.95
N THR A 82 -2.09 1.14 3.70
CA THR A 82 -3.07 0.21 4.29
C THR A 82 -3.99 -0.35 3.21
N ALA A 83 -4.31 -1.64 3.31
CA ALA A 83 -5.34 -2.28 2.51
C ALA A 83 -6.22 -3.19 3.40
N ARG A 84 -7.51 -3.28 3.08
CA ARG A 84 -8.45 -4.24 3.67
C ARG A 84 -8.69 -5.34 2.67
N VAL A 85 -8.54 -6.58 3.09
CA VAL A 85 -8.61 -7.75 2.21
C VAL A 85 -9.43 -8.85 2.88
N LYS A 86 -10.23 -9.58 2.10
CA LYS A 86 -10.88 -10.82 2.54
C LYS A 86 -10.74 -11.91 1.50
N ALA A 87 -10.61 -13.16 1.94
CA ALA A 87 -10.69 -14.32 1.06
C ALA A 87 -12.17 -14.63 0.76
N VAL A 88 -12.46 -15.01 -0.48
CA VAL A 88 -13.80 -15.35 -0.95
C VAL A 88 -13.94 -16.85 -1.22
N SER A 89 -12.93 -17.44 -1.87
CA SER A 89 -12.94 -18.85 -2.22
C SER A 89 -11.55 -19.39 -2.55
N GLY A 90 -11.43 -20.69 -2.72
CA GLY A 90 -10.19 -21.36 -3.11
C GLY A 90 -9.15 -21.42 -1.99
N ASN A 91 -7.86 -21.40 -2.33
CA ASN A 91 -6.80 -21.40 -1.35
C ASN A 91 -6.72 -20.08 -0.60
N LEU A 92 -6.32 -20.12 0.68
CA LEU A 92 -6.16 -18.94 1.53
C LEU A 92 -4.73 -18.40 1.39
N PRO A 93 -4.53 -17.26 0.70
CA PRO A 93 -3.20 -16.67 0.55
C PRO A 93 -2.78 -15.89 1.79
N SER A 94 -1.49 -15.56 1.85
CA SER A 94 -1.01 -14.47 2.70
C SER A 94 -0.95 -13.18 1.89
N VAL A 95 -1.24 -12.06 2.54
CA VAL A 95 -1.23 -10.73 1.95
C VAL A 95 -0.23 -9.84 2.68
N ARG A 96 0.48 -8.98 1.94
CA ARG A 96 1.40 -7.99 2.50
C ARG A 96 1.38 -6.72 1.65
N ILE A 97 1.57 -5.59 2.28
CA ILE A 97 1.84 -4.36 1.53
C ILE A 97 3.16 -4.52 0.80
N ALA A 98 3.22 -3.99 -0.40
CA ALA A 98 4.41 -4.01 -1.21
C ALA A 98 4.51 -2.73 -2.05
N ALA A 99 5.74 -2.28 -2.28
CA ALA A 99 6.00 -1.07 -3.04
C ALA A 99 7.32 -1.19 -3.81
N TRP A 100 7.35 -0.59 -4.98
CA TRP A 100 8.56 -0.46 -5.79
C TRP A 100 9.12 0.96 -5.65
N ALA A 101 10.42 1.08 -5.41
CA ALA A 101 11.09 2.35 -5.15
C ALA A 101 11.75 2.88 -6.42
N GLY A 102 11.36 4.09 -6.85
CA GLY A 102 11.95 4.78 -8.01
C GLY A 102 12.84 5.95 -7.62
N ASP A 103 13.93 6.12 -8.36
CA ASP A 103 14.82 7.29 -8.28
C ASP A 103 14.41 8.41 -9.25
N VAL A 104 15.19 9.48 -9.28
CA VAL A 104 14.96 10.65 -10.15
C VAL A 104 15.01 10.31 -11.63
N SER A 105 15.69 9.23 -12.03
CA SER A 105 15.77 8.78 -13.42
C SER A 105 14.65 7.84 -13.82
N GLY A 106 13.83 7.41 -12.86
CA GLY A 106 12.80 6.38 -13.05
C GLY A 106 13.33 4.96 -12.92
N ALA A 107 14.57 4.78 -12.46
CA ALA A 107 15.15 3.47 -12.23
C ALA A 107 14.83 2.94 -10.82
N ASN A 108 14.92 1.60 -10.67
CA ASN A 108 14.77 0.97 -9.37
C ASN A 108 15.92 1.31 -8.44
N VAL A 109 15.61 1.75 -7.23
CA VAL A 109 16.61 1.85 -6.16
C VAL A 109 16.87 0.45 -5.60
N ALA A 110 17.98 -0.15 -6.06
CA ALA A 110 18.30 -1.53 -5.73
C ALA A 110 18.62 -1.74 -4.23
N GLY A 111 18.37 -2.96 -3.75
CA GLY A 111 18.72 -3.37 -2.38
C GLY A 111 17.77 -2.88 -1.28
N LEU A 112 16.72 -2.16 -1.63
CA LEU A 112 15.72 -1.70 -0.65
C LEU A 112 14.67 -2.79 -0.39
N PRO A 113 14.13 -2.88 0.85
CA PRO A 113 13.00 -3.75 1.14
C PRO A 113 11.76 -3.27 0.37
N GLN A 114 11.12 -4.19 -0.34
CA GLN A 114 9.94 -3.88 -1.17
C GLN A 114 8.64 -4.39 -0.56
N THR A 115 8.69 -5.13 0.54
CA THR A 115 7.52 -5.78 1.13
C THR A 115 7.51 -5.61 2.65
N GLY A 116 6.33 -5.26 3.17
CA GLY A 116 6.06 -5.24 4.60
C GLY A 116 5.73 -6.62 5.19
N PRO A 117 5.30 -6.65 6.45
CA PRO A 117 4.89 -7.87 7.13
C PRO A 117 3.75 -8.58 6.40
N ALA A 118 3.82 -9.91 6.31
CA ALA A 118 2.76 -10.72 5.72
C ALA A 118 1.72 -11.13 6.77
N VAL A 119 0.45 -11.08 6.39
CA VAL A 119 -0.68 -11.56 7.18
C VAL A 119 -1.37 -12.68 6.44
N ALA A 120 -1.49 -13.85 7.07
CA ALA A 120 -2.22 -14.98 6.49
C ALA A 120 -3.73 -14.76 6.59
N LEU A 121 -4.45 -14.99 5.49
CA LEU A 121 -5.90 -15.10 5.53
C LEU A 121 -6.26 -16.50 6.05
N THR A 122 -7.06 -16.58 7.10
CA THR A 122 -7.33 -17.85 7.81
C THR A 122 -8.76 -18.35 7.61
N SER A 123 -9.66 -17.51 7.12
CA SER A 123 -11.05 -17.87 6.86
C SER A 123 -11.67 -17.02 5.76
N TYR A 124 -12.69 -17.56 5.10
CA TYR A 124 -13.45 -16.80 4.11
C TYR A 124 -14.35 -15.75 4.76
N GLY A 125 -14.53 -14.62 4.09
CA GLY A 125 -15.39 -13.52 4.53
C GLY A 125 -14.80 -12.68 5.67
N GLN A 126 -13.75 -13.13 6.34
CA GLN A 126 -13.09 -12.32 7.36
C GLN A 126 -12.29 -11.18 6.71
N VAL A 127 -12.64 -9.95 7.05
CA VAL A 127 -11.87 -8.78 6.64
C VAL A 127 -10.61 -8.66 7.50
N VAL A 128 -9.47 -8.63 6.82
CA VAL A 128 -8.15 -8.43 7.44
C VAL A 128 -7.59 -7.10 6.96
N THR A 129 -7.05 -6.32 7.88
CA THR A 129 -6.30 -5.10 7.55
C THR A 129 -4.81 -5.41 7.53
N VAL A 130 -4.17 -5.08 6.43
CA VAL A 130 -2.71 -5.16 6.27
C VAL A 130 -2.14 -3.76 6.08
N SER A 131 -1.03 -3.48 6.75
CA SER A 131 -0.39 -2.17 6.62
C SER A 131 1.12 -2.29 6.68
N ALA A 132 1.82 -1.29 6.11
CA ALA A 132 3.26 -1.12 6.26
C ALA A 132 3.60 0.37 6.25
N ILE A 133 4.67 0.72 6.94
CA ILE A 133 5.22 2.08 6.98
C ILE A 133 6.43 2.15 6.06
N ILE A 134 6.37 3.09 5.10
CA ILE A 134 7.45 3.41 4.17
C ILE A 134 8.08 4.74 4.62
N SER A 135 9.41 4.80 4.69
CA SER A 135 10.12 6.06 4.98
C SER A 135 11.54 6.02 4.41
N PRO A 136 12.09 7.16 3.93
CA PRO A 136 13.51 7.26 3.58
C PRO A 136 14.39 7.38 4.85
N ALA A 137 14.00 6.71 5.93
CA ALA A 137 14.73 6.64 7.19
C ALA A 137 14.61 5.24 7.80
N SER A 138 15.73 4.74 8.34
CA SER A 138 15.73 3.48 9.08
C SER A 138 15.47 3.77 10.56
N ARG A 139 14.27 3.43 11.03
CA ARG A 139 13.84 3.63 12.42
C ARG A 139 12.95 2.48 12.89
N THR A 140 12.90 2.26 14.19
CA THR A 140 11.96 1.31 14.80
C THR A 140 10.53 1.63 14.41
N GLY A 141 9.81 0.64 13.88
CA GLY A 141 8.43 0.77 13.41
C GLY A 141 8.29 1.18 11.93
N VAL A 142 9.40 1.32 11.19
CA VAL A 142 9.40 1.44 9.74
C VAL A 142 9.61 0.05 9.14
N ASP A 143 8.64 -0.41 8.34
CA ASP A 143 8.68 -1.73 7.72
C ASP A 143 9.51 -1.73 6.44
N LEU A 144 9.44 -0.63 5.68
CA LEU A 144 10.20 -0.41 4.46
C LEU A 144 11.14 0.80 4.65
N PRO A 145 12.29 0.61 5.30
CA PRO A 145 13.29 1.65 5.46
C PRO A 145 14.04 1.84 4.13
N TRP A 146 13.69 2.89 3.40
CA TRP A 146 14.28 3.22 2.12
C TRP A 146 15.43 4.22 2.26
N SER A 147 16.10 4.51 1.15
CA SER A 147 17.17 5.51 1.10
C SER A 147 16.65 6.85 0.58
N LEU A 148 17.43 7.91 0.76
CA LEU A 148 17.16 9.24 0.21
C LEU A 148 17.19 9.29 -1.33
N GLN A 149 17.64 8.22 -1.99
CA GLN A 149 17.60 8.11 -3.45
C GLN A 149 16.20 7.80 -3.97
N SER A 150 15.33 7.24 -3.10
CA SER A 150 13.94 6.95 -3.44
C SER A 150 13.12 8.23 -3.39
N ILE A 151 12.56 8.64 -4.53
CA ILE A 151 11.76 9.86 -4.62
C ILE A 151 10.29 9.60 -4.84
N TYR A 152 9.92 8.38 -5.24
CA TYR A 152 8.53 7.94 -5.35
C TYR A 152 8.40 6.42 -5.16
N ALA A 153 7.17 6.00 -4.96
CA ALA A 153 6.76 4.60 -4.86
C ALA A 153 5.62 4.26 -5.81
N HIS A 154 5.67 3.06 -6.42
CA HIS A 154 4.47 2.39 -6.92
C HIS A 154 3.94 1.50 -5.79
N VAL A 155 2.96 2.00 -5.05
CA VAL A 155 2.40 1.29 -3.89
C VAL A 155 1.37 0.24 -4.30
N GLY A 156 1.24 -0.78 -3.46
CA GLY A 156 0.29 -1.85 -3.68
C GLY A 156 0.42 -2.98 -2.67
N LEU A 157 0.11 -4.19 -3.09
CA LEU A 157 0.22 -5.39 -2.26
C LEU A 157 0.68 -6.60 -3.07
N ASP A 158 1.14 -7.63 -2.36
CA ASP A 158 1.40 -8.97 -2.89
C ASP A 158 0.49 -9.99 -2.21
N LEU A 159 0.01 -10.96 -3.02
CA LEU A 159 -0.55 -12.21 -2.52
C LEU A 159 0.48 -13.33 -2.71
N THR A 160 0.76 -14.08 -1.65
CA THR A 160 1.71 -15.21 -1.65
C THR A 160 1.03 -16.48 -1.18
N GLY A 161 1.72 -17.64 -1.28
CA GLY A 161 1.16 -18.94 -0.95
C GLY A 161 0.59 -19.68 -2.16
N ALA A 162 -0.29 -20.67 -1.96
CA ALA A 162 -0.84 -21.50 -3.02
C ALA A 162 -1.73 -20.69 -3.99
N ASN A 163 -1.70 -21.07 -5.28
CA ASN A 163 -2.54 -20.47 -6.31
C ASN A 163 -3.99 -20.95 -6.21
N GLY A 164 -4.91 -20.24 -6.88
CA GLY A 164 -6.34 -20.57 -6.95
C GLY A 164 -7.19 -19.89 -5.88
N GLY A 165 -6.59 -19.14 -4.95
CA GLY A 165 -7.33 -18.31 -4.00
C GLY A 165 -7.94 -17.09 -4.68
N VAL A 166 -9.18 -16.76 -4.32
CA VAL A 166 -9.87 -15.55 -4.76
C VAL A 166 -10.01 -14.63 -3.55
N VAL A 167 -9.55 -13.40 -3.69
CA VAL A 167 -9.65 -12.37 -2.65
C VAL A 167 -10.41 -11.16 -3.17
N ARG A 168 -11.02 -10.41 -2.25
CA ARG A 168 -11.52 -9.05 -2.49
C ARG A 168 -10.67 -8.07 -1.73
N ILE A 169 -10.32 -6.98 -2.40
CA ILE A 169 -9.40 -5.94 -1.91
C ILE A 169 -10.15 -4.62 -2.00
N ASP A 170 -10.29 -3.94 -0.86
CA ASP A 170 -10.76 -2.56 -0.78
C ASP A 170 -9.69 -1.59 -1.30
N ASP A 171 -10.06 -0.35 -1.57
CA ASP A 171 -9.11 0.66 -2.05
C ASP A 171 -7.90 0.80 -1.11
N ILE A 172 -6.73 0.95 -1.71
CA ILE A 172 -5.48 1.12 -0.97
C ILE A 172 -5.38 2.57 -0.49
N VAL A 173 -5.15 2.73 0.81
CA VAL A 173 -5.05 4.02 1.48
C VAL A 173 -3.60 4.33 1.80
N VAL A 174 -3.17 5.57 1.52
CA VAL A 174 -1.85 6.09 1.90
C VAL A 174 -2.04 7.31 2.78
N GLU A 175 -1.50 7.26 4.00
CA GLU A 175 -1.62 8.31 5.01
C GLU A 175 -0.24 8.85 5.39
N ASP A 176 -0.14 10.17 5.54
CA ASP A 176 1.02 10.80 6.18
C ASP A 176 0.93 10.62 7.70
N VAL A 177 1.81 9.78 8.23
CA VAL A 177 1.93 9.51 9.68
C VAL A 177 3.19 10.14 10.29
N THR A 178 3.80 11.08 9.59
CA THR A 178 5.05 11.75 10.00
C THR A 178 4.94 12.36 11.40
N ASN A 179 3.83 13.03 11.69
CA ASN A 179 3.60 13.64 13.01
C ASN A 179 3.62 12.61 14.15
N ILE A 180 3.08 11.40 13.91
CA ILE A 180 3.06 10.33 14.91
C ILE A 180 4.50 9.87 15.23
N PHE A 181 5.33 9.72 14.20
CA PHE A 181 6.73 9.33 14.36
C PHE A 181 7.57 10.43 15.03
N ILE A 182 7.36 11.68 14.64
CA ILE A 182 8.09 12.83 15.23
C ILE A 182 7.73 12.98 16.71
N ARG A 183 6.46 12.90 17.09
CA ARG A 183 6.03 12.99 18.51
C ARG A 183 6.69 11.93 19.38
N LYS A 184 6.77 10.69 18.93
CA LYS A 184 7.45 9.60 19.65
C LYS A 184 8.95 9.84 19.84
N LEU A 185 9.56 10.64 18.97
CA LEU A 185 11.01 10.91 19.00
C LEU A 185 11.37 12.10 19.89
N MET A 186 10.44 13.02 20.11
CA MET A 186 10.73 14.31 20.77
C MET A 186 10.40 14.30 22.25
N ASP A 187 9.91 13.19 22.81
CA ASP A 187 9.36 13.12 24.18
C ASP A 187 8.36 14.27 24.49
N TRP A 188 7.74 14.80 23.45
CA TRP A 188 6.79 15.90 23.59
C TRP A 188 5.39 15.36 23.85
N VAL A 189 4.81 15.86 24.91
CA VAL A 189 3.40 15.70 25.22
C VAL A 189 2.66 16.90 24.66
N ASP A 190 1.78 16.69 23.67
CA ASP A 190 0.87 17.77 23.25
C ASP A 190 -0.20 17.90 24.34
N VAL A 191 -0.16 19.00 25.05
CA VAL A 191 -1.10 19.28 26.17
C VAL A 191 -2.56 19.26 25.72
N ARG A 192 -2.84 19.45 24.44
CA ARG A 192 -4.18 19.33 23.86
C ARG A 192 -4.71 17.90 23.87
N ASP A 193 -3.82 16.89 23.83
CA ASP A 193 -4.18 15.48 23.95
C ASP A 193 -4.72 15.17 25.36
N PHE A 194 -4.52 16.07 26.32
CA PHE A 194 -5.03 16.04 27.69
C PHE A 194 -6.13 17.07 27.94
N GLY A 195 -6.74 17.62 26.89
CA GLY A 195 -7.88 18.52 27.01
C GLY A 195 -7.52 19.98 27.27
N ALA A 196 -6.28 20.40 27.15
CA ALA A 196 -5.94 21.82 27.22
C ALA A 196 -6.48 22.56 25.99
N LEU A 197 -7.38 23.50 26.21
CA LEU A 197 -7.89 24.43 25.22
C LEU A 197 -7.02 25.69 25.28
N GLY A 198 -6.44 26.07 24.14
CA GLY A 198 -5.70 27.32 24.01
C GLY A 198 -6.61 28.51 23.87
#